data_044afb05e022b877c40d84cff5bd7b72
#
_entry.id   044afb05e022b877c40d84cff5bd7b72
#
_cell.length_a   1.000
_cell.length_b   1.000
_cell.length_c   1.000
_cell.angle_alpha   90.00
_cell.angle_beta   90.00
_cell.angle_gamma   90.00
#
_symmetry.space_group_name_H-M   'P 1'
#
loop_
_entity.id
_entity.type
_entity.pdbx_description
1 polymer ?
#
loop_
_entity_poly.entity_id
_entity_poly.type
_entity_poly.pdbx_seq_one_letter_code
_entity_poly.pdbx_strand_id
1 'polypeptide(L)'
;MCIQEGIYFINISVAKLYKVFLFFENMKKVVDYWEKFWKFLKKDSWASFAITLLIAFVIIKFIFFPGLSLITGTSLPIVIVESCSMYHHEAGFENTFTSPIYGQYGINIQDTGSWDFQNGFSKGDLIFVVRAKDIEVGEVIIFSRGEGTPIIHRVVEVGDTTYTTKGDNNPESYHFDKNIREEQIIGKALFKIPAVGWVKLIFFELGRPPAERGLC
;
A
#
# COMPACT_ATOMS: atom_id res chain seq x y z
N MET A 1 15.89 39.82 -58.45
CA MET A 1 15.64 39.61 -57.02
C MET A 1 14.60 38.52 -56.71
N CYS A 2 13.94 37.91 -57.70
CA CYS A 2 12.90 36.84 -57.47
C CYS A 2 13.36 35.39 -57.50
N ILE A 3 14.60 35.08 -57.90
CA ILE A 3 15.08 33.69 -58.00
C ILE A 3 15.63 33.16 -56.65
N GLN A 4 16.08 34.04 -55.77
CA GLN A 4 16.69 33.69 -54.50
C GLN A 4 15.66 33.28 -53.42
N GLU A 5 14.44 33.82 -53.43
CA GLU A 5 13.38 33.45 -52.51
C GLU A 5 12.81 32.06 -52.80
N GLY A 6 12.73 31.64 -54.07
CA GLY A 6 12.23 30.30 -54.45
C GLY A 6 13.13 29.18 -54.00
N ILE A 7 14.45 29.38 -53.97
CA ILE A 7 15.44 28.38 -53.51
C ILE A 7 15.37 28.20 -51.98
N TYR A 8 15.10 29.26 -51.21
CA TYR A 8 14.94 29.20 -49.77
C TYR A 8 13.68 28.42 -49.35
N PHE A 9 12.57 28.64 -50.03
CA PHE A 9 11.31 27.90 -49.76
C PHE A 9 11.43 26.39 -50.06
N ILE A 10 12.10 26.01 -51.14
CA ILE A 10 12.34 24.62 -51.53
C ILE A 10 13.26 23.95 -50.50
N ASN A 11 14.35 24.61 -50.05
CA ASN A 11 15.26 24.07 -49.05
C ASN A 11 14.61 23.84 -47.68
N ILE A 12 13.73 24.71 -47.22
CA ILE A 12 13.00 24.54 -45.93
C ILE A 12 12.02 23.37 -46.05
N SER A 13 11.39 23.19 -47.19
CA SER A 13 10.46 22.06 -47.43
C SER A 13 11.19 20.70 -47.46
N VAL A 14 12.32 20.61 -48.16
CA VAL A 14 13.15 19.39 -48.26
C VAL A 14 13.74 19.03 -46.90
N ALA A 15 14.23 19.98 -46.12
CA ALA A 15 14.77 19.73 -44.78
C ALA A 15 13.68 19.24 -43.81
N LYS A 16 12.46 19.76 -43.90
CA LYS A 16 11.32 19.22 -43.10
C LYS A 16 10.96 17.80 -43.49
N LEU A 17 10.86 17.53 -44.80
CA LEU A 17 10.59 16.18 -45.31
C LEU A 17 11.66 15.18 -44.88
N TYR A 18 12.94 15.53 -44.92
CA TYR A 18 14.04 14.70 -44.47
C TYR A 18 13.98 14.39 -42.97
N LYS A 19 13.66 15.36 -42.11
CA LYS A 19 13.44 15.14 -40.68
C LYS A 19 12.26 14.18 -40.39
N VAL A 20 11.16 14.32 -41.11
CA VAL A 20 10.03 13.43 -41.03
C VAL A 20 10.41 12.01 -41.49
N PHE A 21 11.16 11.89 -42.58
CA PHE A 21 11.64 10.58 -43.05
C PHE A 21 12.54 9.88 -42.02
N LEU A 22 13.53 10.62 -41.47
CA LEU A 22 14.40 10.09 -40.39
C LEU A 22 13.62 9.70 -39.15
N PHE A 23 12.59 10.46 -38.80
CA PHE A 23 11.70 10.10 -37.69
C PHE A 23 11.00 8.75 -37.93
N PHE A 24 10.42 8.56 -39.12
CA PHE A 24 9.77 7.29 -39.47
C PHE A 24 10.76 6.10 -39.53
N GLU A 25 11.96 6.32 -40.06
CA GLU A 25 13.00 5.28 -40.08
C GLU A 25 13.45 4.87 -38.67
N ASN A 26 13.63 5.86 -37.77
CA ASN A 26 13.93 5.57 -36.38
C ASN A 26 12.76 4.87 -35.67
N MET A 27 11.53 5.26 -35.95
CA MET A 27 10.35 4.59 -35.42
C MET A 27 10.27 3.12 -35.84
N LYS A 28 10.56 2.80 -37.12
CA LYS A 28 10.62 1.40 -37.60
C LYS A 28 11.67 0.59 -36.84
N LYS A 29 12.85 1.15 -36.61
CA LYS A 29 13.92 0.47 -35.84
C LYS A 29 13.46 0.21 -34.41
N VAL A 30 12.84 1.18 -33.75
CA VAL A 30 12.29 1.01 -32.39
C VAL A 30 11.25 -0.11 -32.33
N VAL A 31 10.34 -0.16 -33.31
CA VAL A 31 9.32 -1.23 -33.39
C VAL A 31 9.96 -2.59 -33.60
N ASP A 32 10.98 -2.70 -34.49
CA ASP A 32 11.69 -3.97 -34.72
C ASP A 32 12.46 -4.46 -33.49
N TYR A 33 13.12 -3.54 -32.76
CA TYR A 33 13.75 -3.88 -31.46
C TYR A 33 12.73 -4.33 -30.43
N TRP A 34 11.55 -3.66 -30.36
CA TRP A 34 10.48 -4.04 -29.46
C TRP A 34 9.91 -5.42 -29.77
N GLU A 35 9.69 -5.74 -31.05
CA GLU A 35 9.24 -7.06 -31.46
C GLU A 35 10.25 -8.17 -31.12
N LYS A 36 11.54 -7.92 -31.38
CA LYS A 36 12.61 -8.87 -31.03
C LYS A 36 12.69 -9.10 -29.52
N PHE A 37 12.60 -8.02 -28.74
CA PHE A 37 12.58 -8.10 -27.29
C PHE A 37 11.36 -8.88 -26.79
N TRP A 38 10.18 -8.60 -27.33
CA TRP A 38 8.96 -9.32 -26.97
C TRP A 38 8.99 -10.81 -27.35
N LYS A 39 9.54 -11.15 -28.50
CA LYS A 39 9.79 -12.53 -28.92
C LYS A 39 10.79 -13.22 -28.00
N PHE A 40 11.81 -12.50 -27.55
CA PHE A 40 12.77 -13.03 -26.58
C PHE A 40 12.11 -13.34 -25.23
N LEU A 41 11.28 -12.43 -24.69
CA LEU A 41 10.58 -12.67 -23.42
C LEU A 41 9.62 -13.86 -23.45
N LYS A 42 9.05 -14.17 -24.63
CA LYS A 42 8.16 -15.32 -24.83
C LYS A 42 8.89 -16.64 -25.07
N LYS A 43 10.22 -16.61 -25.14
CA LYS A 43 11.00 -17.82 -25.38
C LYS A 43 11.14 -18.63 -24.10
N ASP A 44 10.92 -19.95 -24.18
CA ASP A 44 11.19 -20.88 -23.08
C ASP A 44 12.70 -21.02 -22.85
N SER A 45 13.25 -20.13 -22.03
CA SER A 45 14.66 -20.17 -21.63
C SER A 45 14.84 -19.56 -20.26
N TRP A 46 15.81 -20.07 -19.50
CA TRP A 46 16.18 -19.52 -18.19
C TRP A 46 16.56 -18.04 -18.24
N ALA A 47 17.20 -17.60 -19.34
CA ALA A 47 17.55 -16.19 -19.53
C ALA A 47 16.31 -15.31 -19.71
N SER A 48 15.32 -15.75 -20.50
CA SER A 48 14.05 -15.04 -20.65
C SER A 48 13.30 -14.96 -19.34
N PHE A 49 13.22 -16.06 -18.59
CA PHE A 49 12.60 -16.09 -17.26
C PHE A 49 13.26 -15.10 -16.29
N ALA A 50 14.58 -15.13 -16.17
CA ALA A 50 15.34 -14.24 -15.29
C ALA A 50 15.12 -12.75 -15.65
N ILE A 51 15.14 -12.40 -16.95
CA ILE A 51 14.89 -11.03 -17.40
C ILE A 51 13.45 -10.62 -17.15
N THR A 52 12.47 -11.50 -17.34
CA THR A 52 11.08 -11.21 -17.04
C THR A 52 10.86 -10.92 -15.54
N LEU A 53 11.49 -11.72 -14.65
CA LEU A 53 11.46 -11.47 -13.21
C LEU A 53 12.12 -10.13 -12.85
N LEU A 54 13.26 -9.81 -13.46
CA LEU A 54 13.93 -8.52 -13.22
C LEU A 54 13.05 -7.34 -13.66
N ILE A 55 12.43 -7.43 -14.82
CA ILE A 55 11.51 -6.39 -15.32
C ILE A 55 10.30 -6.25 -14.36
N ALA A 56 9.68 -7.36 -13.97
CA ALA A 56 8.58 -7.35 -13.03
C ALA A 56 8.98 -6.69 -11.70
N PHE A 57 10.15 -7.03 -11.16
CA PHE A 57 10.69 -6.41 -9.96
C PHE A 57 10.88 -4.90 -10.10
N VAL A 58 11.47 -4.45 -11.22
CA VAL A 58 11.68 -3.02 -11.51
C VAL A 58 10.34 -2.28 -11.60
N ILE A 59 9.37 -2.84 -12.34
CA ILE A 59 8.04 -2.24 -12.47
C ILE A 59 7.34 -2.15 -11.11
N ILE A 60 7.36 -3.22 -10.32
CA ILE A 60 6.72 -3.25 -9.01
C ILE A 60 7.37 -2.22 -8.07
N LYS A 61 8.71 -2.23 -7.97
CA LYS A 61 9.44 -1.40 -7.02
C LYS A 61 9.44 0.09 -7.37
N PHE A 62 9.59 0.44 -8.66
CA PHE A 62 9.84 1.81 -9.07
C PHE A 62 8.66 2.50 -9.74
N ILE A 63 7.63 1.75 -10.16
CA ILE A 63 6.43 2.31 -10.80
C ILE A 63 5.20 2.04 -9.96
N PHE A 64 4.92 0.77 -9.65
CA PHE A 64 3.68 0.38 -8.97
C PHE A 64 3.61 0.95 -7.54
N PHE A 65 4.58 0.65 -6.68
CA PHE A 65 4.54 1.13 -5.29
C PHE A 65 4.65 2.65 -5.17
N PRO A 66 5.56 3.36 -5.86
CA PRO A 66 5.56 4.82 -5.86
C PRO A 66 4.28 5.43 -6.42
N GLY A 67 3.73 4.88 -7.50
CA GLY A 67 2.45 5.31 -8.05
C GLY A 67 1.30 5.13 -7.07
N LEU A 68 1.24 3.97 -6.41
CA LEU A 68 0.24 3.69 -5.39
C LEU A 68 0.38 4.64 -4.18
N SER A 69 1.62 4.90 -3.74
CA SER A 69 1.92 5.85 -2.66
C SER A 69 1.46 7.28 -3.00
N LEU A 70 1.63 7.71 -4.24
CA LEU A 70 1.13 9.01 -4.71
C LEU A 70 -0.41 9.08 -4.69
N ILE A 71 -1.09 8.02 -5.13
CA ILE A 71 -2.55 7.95 -5.18
C ILE A 71 -3.15 7.91 -3.77
N THR A 72 -2.59 7.11 -2.89
CA THR A 72 -3.08 6.93 -1.52
C THR A 72 -2.62 8.02 -0.56
N GLY A 73 -1.56 8.76 -0.92
CA GLY A 73 -0.98 9.82 -0.10
C GLY A 73 -0.25 9.33 1.16
N THR A 74 0.14 8.05 1.20
CA THR A 74 0.89 7.44 2.31
C THR A 74 2.15 6.74 1.83
N SER A 75 3.15 6.64 2.70
CA SER A 75 4.40 5.92 2.42
C SER A 75 4.24 4.40 2.40
N LEU A 76 3.20 3.87 3.05
CA LEU A 76 2.89 2.43 3.12
C LEU A 76 1.46 2.17 2.68
N PRO A 77 1.19 2.17 1.36
CA PRO A 77 -0.17 2.00 0.83
C PRO A 77 -0.76 0.60 1.02
N ILE A 78 0.08 -0.39 1.32
CA ILE A 78 -0.31 -1.77 1.57
C ILE A 78 0.46 -2.28 2.78
N VAL A 79 -0.26 -2.83 3.77
CA VAL A 79 0.32 -3.50 4.94
C VAL A 79 -0.32 -4.87 5.14
N ILE A 80 0.42 -5.78 5.78
CA ILE A 80 -0.06 -7.13 6.13
C ILE A 80 -0.19 -7.20 7.64
N VAL A 81 -1.32 -7.71 8.10
CA VAL A 81 -1.58 -7.97 9.53
C VAL A 81 -0.72 -9.15 9.98
N GLU A 82 0.16 -8.89 10.93
CA GLU A 82 1.15 -9.87 11.40
C GLU A 82 0.88 -10.40 12.82
N SER A 83 -0.13 -9.85 13.51
CA SER A 83 -0.50 -10.23 14.87
C SER A 83 -2.01 -10.38 15.04
N CYS A 84 -2.43 -10.91 16.19
CA CYS A 84 -3.84 -11.07 16.51
C CYS A 84 -4.42 -9.93 17.36
N SER A 85 -3.73 -8.80 17.46
CA SER A 85 -4.17 -7.67 18.32
C SER A 85 -5.49 -7.04 17.89
N MET A 86 -5.89 -7.19 16.64
CA MET A 86 -7.14 -6.69 16.08
C MET A 86 -8.13 -7.81 15.73
N TYR A 87 -7.88 -9.03 16.22
CA TYR A 87 -8.73 -10.16 15.93
C TYR A 87 -9.99 -10.15 16.82
N HIS A 88 -11.14 -10.43 16.23
CA HIS A 88 -12.37 -10.66 16.96
C HIS A 88 -12.66 -12.16 17.02
N HIS A 89 -12.74 -12.71 18.22
CA HIS A 89 -13.09 -14.10 18.43
C HIS A 89 -14.51 -14.42 17.91
N GLU A 90 -14.87 -15.71 17.87
CA GLU A 90 -16.17 -16.18 17.34
C GLU A 90 -17.41 -15.49 17.93
N ALA A 91 -17.29 -14.93 19.14
CA ALA A 91 -18.33 -14.11 19.76
C ALA A 91 -18.48 -12.70 19.13
N GLY A 92 -17.59 -12.34 18.22
CA GLY A 92 -17.70 -11.23 17.28
C GLY A 92 -17.68 -9.84 17.88
N PHE A 93 -18.28 -8.94 17.15
CA PHE A 93 -18.40 -7.51 17.39
C PHE A 93 -18.90 -7.14 18.81
N GLU A 94 -20.00 -7.72 19.24
CA GLU A 94 -20.62 -7.35 20.53
C GLU A 94 -19.70 -7.61 21.72
N ASN A 95 -19.08 -8.78 21.78
CA ASN A 95 -18.17 -9.12 22.90
C ASN A 95 -16.92 -8.25 22.94
N THR A 96 -16.42 -7.85 21.78
CA THR A 96 -15.24 -6.98 21.71
C THR A 96 -15.54 -5.61 22.30
N PHE A 97 -16.62 -4.97 21.89
CA PHE A 97 -16.91 -3.58 22.24
C PHE A 97 -17.76 -3.40 23.51
N THR A 98 -18.32 -4.46 24.06
CA THR A 98 -18.92 -4.43 25.41
C THR A 98 -17.88 -4.58 26.53
N SER A 99 -16.61 -4.80 26.19
CA SER A 99 -15.53 -4.88 27.19
C SER A 99 -15.46 -3.58 28.02
N PRO A 100 -15.34 -3.68 29.37
CA PRO A 100 -15.28 -2.52 30.27
C PRO A 100 -14.19 -1.50 29.91
N ILE A 101 -13.15 -1.92 29.19
CA ILE A 101 -12.06 -1.03 28.75
C ILE A 101 -12.54 0.07 27.82
N TYR A 102 -13.51 -0.19 26.94
CA TYR A 102 -14.07 0.83 26.06
C TYR A 102 -14.89 1.86 26.84
N GLY A 103 -15.58 1.44 27.89
CA GLY A 103 -16.29 2.33 28.82
C GLY A 103 -15.38 3.33 29.53
N GLN A 104 -14.08 3.00 29.76
CA GLN A 104 -13.11 3.95 30.32
C GLN A 104 -12.80 5.13 29.38
N TYR A 105 -13.00 4.93 28.08
CA TYR A 105 -12.89 5.97 27.06
C TYR A 105 -14.24 6.63 26.72
N GLY A 106 -15.30 6.34 27.49
CA GLY A 106 -16.65 6.85 27.24
C GLY A 106 -17.34 6.24 26.02
N ILE A 107 -16.82 5.13 25.48
CA ILE A 107 -17.33 4.46 24.29
C ILE A 107 -18.39 3.43 24.72
N ASN A 108 -19.60 3.54 24.17
CA ASN A 108 -20.69 2.59 24.35
C ASN A 108 -20.87 1.75 23.08
N ILE A 109 -21.47 0.57 23.21
CA ILE A 109 -21.71 -0.34 22.07
C ILE A 109 -22.55 0.34 20.97
N GLN A 110 -23.44 1.25 21.31
CA GLN A 110 -24.26 2.00 20.37
C GLN A 110 -23.42 2.93 19.46
N ASP A 111 -22.32 3.47 19.98
CA ASP A 111 -21.42 4.37 19.24
C ASP A 111 -20.64 3.60 18.17
N THR A 112 -20.45 2.31 18.39
CA THR A 112 -19.62 1.45 17.51
C THR A 112 -20.36 0.95 16.27
N GLY A 113 -21.67 1.17 16.17
CA GLY A 113 -22.51 0.68 15.09
C GLY A 113 -22.14 1.22 13.69
N SER A 114 -21.55 2.41 13.63
CA SER A 114 -21.07 3.06 12.39
C SER A 114 -19.59 2.82 12.09
N TRP A 115 -18.86 2.13 12.97
CA TRP A 115 -17.42 1.94 12.81
C TRP A 115 -17.08 0.98 11.69
N ASP A 116 -16.02 1.30 10.96
CA ASP A 116 -15.44 0.40 9.98
C ASP A 116 -14.73 -0.79 10.67
N PHE A 117 -14.60 -1.87 9.93
CA PHE A 117 -13.91 -3.08 10.39
C PHE A 117 -14.44 -3.66 11.71
N GLN A 118 -15.76 -3.70 11.87
CA GLN A 118 -16.42 -4.28 13.03
C GLN A 118 -16.04 -5.74 13.31
N ASN A 119 -15.62 -6.48 12.26
CA ASN A 119 -15.14 -7.86 12.37
C ASN A 119 -13.61 -7.96 12.60
N GLY A 120 -12.97 -6.84 12.94
CA GLY A 120 -11.53 -6.79 13.19
C GLY A 120 -10.67 -7.23 12.01
N PHE A 121 -9.43 -7.62 12.33
CA PHE A 121 -8.47 -8.15 11.35
C PHE A 121 -7.88 -9.48 11.83
N SER A 122 -7.80 -10.43 10.90
CA SER A 122 -7.09 -11.67 11.13
C SER A 122 -5.65 -11.57 10.64
N LYS A 123 -4.76 -12.32 11.28
CA LYS A 123 -3.39 -12.46 10.81
C LYS A 123 -3.38 -12.96 9.35
N GLY A 124 -2.60 -12.32 8.51
CA GLY A 124 -2.58 -12.58 7.07
C GLY A 124 -3.55 -11.74 6.24
N ASP A 125 -4.39 -10.90 6.85
CA ASP A 125 -5.16 -9.93 6.09
C ASP A 125 -4.22 -8.88 5.46
N LEU A 126 -4.53 -8.50 4.23
CA LEU A 126 -3.85 -7.42 3.52
C LEU A 126 -4.72 -6.17 3.60
N ILE A 127 -4.17 -5.09 4.15
CA ILE A 127 -4.87 -3.83 4.36
C ILE A 127 -4.39 -2.80 3.37
N PHE A 128 -5.32 -2.15 2.67
CA PHE A 128 -5.06 -0.94 1.91
C PHE A 128 -5.16 0.27 2.82
N VAL A 129 -4.14 1.12 2.74
CA VAL A 129 -3.94 2.27 3.61
C VAL A 129 -3.99 3.54 2.79
N VAL A 130 -4.66 4.56 3.31
CA VAL A 130 -4.70 5.90 2.74
C VAL A 130 -4.22 6.92 3.77
N ARG A 131 -3.86 8.10 3.29
CA ARG A 131 -3.52 9.21 4.18
C ARG A 131 -4.63 9.42 5.22
N ALA A 132 -4.25 9.46 6.48
CA ALA A 132 -5.14 9.82 7.55
C ALA A 132 -5.39 11.34 7.53
N LYS A 133 -6.66 11.74 7.53
CA LYS A 133 -7.13 13.11 7.72
C LYS A 133 -8.34 13.05 8.62
N ASP A 134 -8.49 14.06 9.47
CA ASP A 134 -9.66 14.22 10.36
C ASP A 134 -10.00 12.90 11.08
N ILE A 135 -9.01 12.39 11.83
CA ILE A 135 -9.09 11.09 12.49
C ILE A 135 -10.11 11.16 13.62
N GLU A 136 -11.06 10.23 13.61
CA GLU A 136 -12.13 10.11 14.60
C GLU A 136 -11.98 8.84 15.45
N VAL A 137 -12.65 8.83 16.61
CA VAL A 137 -12.77 7.64 17.45
C VAL A 137 -13.48 6.54 16.66
N GLY A 138 -12.92 5.32 16.71
CA GLY A 138 -13.41 4.17 15.97
C GLY A 138 -12.67 3.87 14.68
N GLU A 139 -11.95 4.83 14.10
CA GLU A 139 -11.11 4.59 12.92
C GLU A 139 -9.90 3.72 13.27
N VAL A 140 -9.45 2.91 12.31
CA VAL A 140 -8.25 2.09 12.47
C VAL A 140 -7.08 2.76 11.77
N ILE A 141 -6.06 3.12 12.56
CA ILE A 141 -4.85 3.79 12.06
C ILE A 141 -3.65 2.86 12.06
N ILE A 142 -2.72 3.18 11.17
CA ILE A 142 -1.40 2.57 11.09
C ILE A 142 -0.39 3.63 11.53
N PHE A 143 0.42 3.30 12.53
CA PHE A 143 1.40 4.24 13.09
C PHE A 143 2.74 3.58 13.40
N SER A 144 3.79 4.39 13.45
CA SER A 144 5.16 3.97 13.74
C SER A 144 5.52 4.27 15.19
N ARG A 145 6.28 3.35 15.81
CA ARG A 145 6.92 3.57 17.12
C ARG A 145 8.34 4.14 17.00
N GLY A 146 8.77 4.52 15.80
CA GLY A 146 10.14 4.89 15.47
C GLY A 146 10.91 3.72 14.87
N GLU A 147 11.10 2.64 15.60
CA GLU A 147 11.77 1.42 15.12
C GLU A 147 10.80 0.22 15.10
N GLY A 148 11.04 -0.71 14.18
CA GLY A 148 10.29 -1.96 14.04
C GLY A 148 9.09 -1.88 13.10
N THR A 149 8.22 -2.87 13.21
CA THR A 149 7.02 -3.01 12.38
C THR A 149 5.95 -1.99 12.81
N PRO A 150 5.30 -1.30 11.86
CA PRO A 150 4.16 -0.43 12.16
C PRO A 150 3.04 -1.20 12.87
N ILE A 151 2.31 -0.46 13.70
CA ILE A 151 1.18 -0.98 14.48
C ILE A 151 -0.12 -0.61 13.77
N ILE A 152 -1.10 -1.51 13.83
CA ILE A 152 -2.46 -1.32 13.31
C ILE A 152 -3.41 -1.46 14.49
N HIS A 153 -3.95 -0.35 14.99
CA HIS A 153 -4.88 -0.32 16.12
C HIS A 153 -6.01 0.67 15.91
N ARG A 154 -7.09 0.51 16.66
CA ARG A 154 -8.28 1.38 16.62
C ARG A 154 -8.09 2.58 17.54
N VAL A 155 -8.48 3.76 17.05
CA VAL A 155 -8.50 5.00 17.84
C VAL A 155 -9.65 4.91 18.87
N VAL A 156 -9.31 5.09 20.14
CA VAL A 156 -10.25 5.11 21.27
C VAL A 156 -10.38 6.48 21.92
N GLU A 157 -9.43 7.38 21.66
CA GLU A 157 -9.45 8.74 22.16
C GLU A 157 -8.70 9.68 21.20
N VAL A 158 -9.28 10.85 21.00
CA VAL A 158 -8.69 11.94 20.20
C VAL A 158 -8.47 13.12 21.15
N GLY A 159 -7.19 13.44 21.41
CA GLY A 159 -6.79 14.63 22.16
C GLY A 159 -6.50 15.82 21.25
N ASP A 160 -6.08 16.94 21.83
CA ASP A 160 -5.79 18.18 21.08
C ASP A 160 -4.69 18.00 20.02
N THR A 161 -3.66 17.21 20.32
CA THR A 161 -2.48 17.02 19.44
C THR A 161 -2.02 15.56 19.35
N THR A 162 -2.71 14.66 20.04
CA THR A 162 -2.33 13.25 20.14
C THR A 162 -3.53 12.33 20.09
N TYR A 163 -3.27 11.07 19.78
CA TYR A 163 -4.27 10.02 19.71
C TYR A 163 -3.90 8.89 20.68
N THR A 164 -4.94 8.25 21.23
CA THR A 164 -4.81 7.00 21.95
C THR A 164 -5.48 5.89 21.15
N THR A 165 -4.77 4.77 20.97
CA THR A 165 -5.29 3.61 20.26
C THR A 165 -5.43 2.40 21.17
N LYS A 166 -6.12 1.38 20.68
CA LYS A 166 -6.22 0.07 21.32
C LYS A 166 -6.34 -1.02 20.26
N GLY A 167 -5.58 -2.09 20.41
CA GLY A 167 -5.85 -3.32 19.67
C GLY A 167 -7.15 -3.95 20.17
N ASP A 168 -8.08 -4.23 19.27
CA ASP A 168 -9.43 -4.70 19.64
C ASP A 168 -9.39 -5.94 20.55
N ASN A 169 -8.43 -6.84 20.32
CA ASN A 169 -8.20 -8.06 21.09
C ASN A 169 -7.27 -7.86 22.31
N ASN A 170 -6.70 -6.70 22.51
CA ASN A 170 -5.81 -6.43 23.63
C ASN A 170 -6.63 -6.14 24.90
N PRO A 171 -6.15 -6.54 26.10
CA PRO A 171 -6.85 -6.27 27.36
C PRO A 171 -6.87 -4.78 27.71
N GLU A 172 -5.89 -4.01 27.21
CA GLU A 172 -5.74 -2.57 27.49
C GLU A 172 -4.98 -1.85 26.35
N SER A 173 -4.95 -0.52 26.38
CA SER A 173 -4.03 0.28 25.59
C SER A 173 -2.64 0.22 26.22
N TYR A 174 -1.67 -0.25 25.46
CA TYR A 174 -0.29 -0.34 25.93
C TYR A 174 0.38 1.04 25.95
N HIS A 175 1.58 1.14 26.54
CA HIS A 175 2.31 2.40 26.60
C HIS A 175 2.51 3.06 25.22
N PHE A 176 2.78 2.27 24.19
CA PHE A 176 2.98 2.75 22.83
C PHE A 176 1.69 3.13 22.09
N ASP A 177 0.53 2.78 22.65
CA ASP A 177 -0.79 3.15 22.12
C ASP A 177 -1.23 4.55 22.59
N LYS A 178 -0.47 5.17 23.48
CA LYS A 178 -0.83 6.46 24.11
C LYS A 178 0.07 7.59 23.58
N ASN A 179 -0.52 8.77 23.48
CA ASN A 179 0.18 9.99 23.05
C ASN A 179 0.81 9.86 21.64
N ILE A 180 0.11 9.18 20.72
CA ILE A 180 0.53 9.06 19.33
C ILE A 180 0.38 10.43 18.67
N ARG A 181 1.46 10.99 18.13
CA ARG A 181 1.46 12.27 17.43
C ARG A 181 1.17 12.06 15.95
N GLU A 182 0.66 13.10 15.29
CA GLU A 182 0.30 13.05 13.87
C GLU A 182 1.46 12.60 12.97
N GLU A 183 2.70 13.03 13.28
CA GLU A 183 3.89 12.62 12.52
C GLU A 183 4.23 11.13 12.60
N GLN A 184 3.69 10.42 13.58
CA GLN A 184 3.86 8.98 13.73
C GLN A 184 2.84 8.20 12.90
N ILE A 185 1.77 8.86 12.47
CA ILE A 185 0.68 8.23 11.73
C ILE A 185 1.07 8.07 10.26
N ILE A 186 1.09 6.84 9.81
CA ILE A 186 1.40 6.47 8.43
C ILE A 186 0.15 6.62 7.56
N GLY A 187 -1.03 6.28 8.11
CA GLY A 187 -2.29 6.38 7.43
C GLY A 187 -3.42 5.68 8.19
N LYS A 188 -4.59 5.59 7.56
CA LYS A 188 -5.75 4.85 8.07
C LYS A 188 -6.15 3.72 7.15
N ALA A 189 -6.71 2.66 7.70
CA ALA A 189 -7.21 1.52 6.95
C ALA A 189 -8.40 1.94 6.08
N LEU A 190 -8.39 1.56 4.80
CA LEU A 190 -9.47 1.84 3.86
C LEU A 190 -10.33 0.60 3.59
N PHE A 191 -9.71 -0.52 3.27
CA PHE A 191 -10.36 -1.83 3.11
C PHE A 191 -9.35 -2.95 3.33
N LYS A 192 -9.85 -4.18 3.52
CA LYS A 192 -9.03 -5.37 3.69
C LYS A 192 -9.32 -6.44 2.66
N ILE A 193 -8.30 -7.22 2.30
CA ILE A 193 -8.44 -8.46 1.55
C ILE A 193 -8.00 -9.61 2.48
N PRO A 194 -8.94 -10.51 2.85
CA PRO A 194 -8.63 -11.58 3.80
C PRO A 194 -7.57 -12.55 3.28
N ALA A 195 -6.68 -12.98 4.16
CA ALA A 195 -5.72 -14.07 3.99
C ALA A 195 -4.65 -13.91 2.88
N VAL A 196 -4.71 -12.90 2.02
CA VAL A 196 -3.74 -12.71 0.91
C VAL A 196 -2.31 -12.51 1.42
N GLY A 197 -2.16 -11.90 2.58
CA GLY A 197 -0.86 -11.67 3.22
C GLY A 197 -0.13 -12.96 3.63
N TRP A 198 -0.81 -14.10 3.71
CA TRP A 198 -0.19 -15.40 3.99
C TRP A 198 0.81 -15.82 2.93
N VAL A 199 0.70 -15.35 1.70
CA VAL A 199 1.73 -15.56 0.66
C VAL A 199 3.10 -15.07 1.13
N LYS A 200 3.16 -13.97 1.90
CA LYS A 200 4.39 -13.49 2.54
C LYS A 200 4.66 -14.20 3.86
N LEU A 201 3.66 -14.27 4.73
CA LEU A 201 3.83 -14.70 6.11
C LEU A 201 4.34 -16.13 6.25
N ILE A 202 3.96 -17.06 5.37
CA ILE A 202 4.38 -18.46 5.42
C ILE A 202 5.91 -18.61 5.43
N PHE A 203 6.64 -17.71 4.77
CA PHE A 203 8.10 -17.72 4.73
C PHE A 203 8.74 -17.17 6.02
N PHE A 204 8.01 -16.36 6.79
CA PHE A 204 8.51 -15.67 7.99
C PHE A 204 8.03 -16.35 9.28
N GLU A 205 6.96 -17.14 9.22
CA GLU A 205 6.38 -17.80 10.39
C GLU A 205 7.37 -18.74 11.11
N LEU A 206 8.22 -19.44 10.36
CA LEU A 206 9.22 -20.34 10.93
C LEU A 206 10.27 -19.60 11.79
N GLY A 207 10.53 -18.33 11.51
CA GLY A 207 11.44 -17.48 12.28
C GLY A 207 10.82 -16.83 13.52
N ARG A 208 9.49 -16.92 13.71
CA ARG A 208 8.79 -16.33 14.86
C ARG A 208 8.86 -17.23 16.09
N PRO A 209 8.76 -16.66 17.31
CA PRO A 209 8.54 -17.44 18.53
C PRO A 209 7.32 -18.35 18.39
N PRO A 210 7.34 -19.60 18.90
CA PRO A 210 6.23 -20.55 18.76
C PRO A 210 4.87 -20.01 19.21
N ALA A 211 4.85 -19.17 20.26
CA ALA A 211 3.63 -18.54 20.79
C ALA A 211 2.99 -17.50 19.83
N GLU A 212 3.74 -17.02 18.85
CA GLU A 212 3.28 -16.03 17.87
C GLU A 212 2.98 -16.66 16.50
N ARG A 213 3.18 -17.97 16.35
CA ARG A 213 2.94 -18.69 15.10
C ARG A 213 1.47 -19.06 14.92
N GLY A 214 1.09 -19.25 13.66
CA GLY A 214 -0.23 -19.76 13.28
C GLY A 214 -1.28 -18.68 13.05
N LEU A 215 -2.52 -19.14 12.98
CA LEU A 215 -3.71 -18.30 12.75
C LEU A 215 -4.16 -17.65 14.08
N CYS A 216 -4.95 -16.61 13.96
CA CYS A 216 -5.64 -16.05 15.13
C CYS A 216 -6.83 -16.90 15.57
#